data_3184c2102ee754f213d5cc1545ba27a8
#
_entry.id   3184c2102ee754f213d5cc1545ba27a8
#
_cell.length_a   1.000
_cell.length_b   1.000
_cell.length_c   1.000
_cell.angle_alpha   90.00
_cell.angle_beta   90.00
_cell.angle_gamma   90.00
#
_symmetry.space_group_name_H-M   'P 1'
#
loop_
_entity.id
_entity.type
_entity.pdbx_description
1 polymer ?
#
loop_
_entity_poly.entity_id
_entity_poly.type
_entity_poly.pdbx_seq_one_letter_code
_entity_poly.pdbx_strand_id
1 'polypeptide(L)'
;ASSSYISVAFDPNNAGKFILSYFDGASSNNGMIVVGTITGTSINFGNVVTFSATNSPTSSVAFGPFVANQFVIVYHTYSAGYSGRAKVGTISGTTISFGTEVVFDAAGENAYFTSIVFDPNYAGRFVVMYRQYLSSQNRINVLAGTVTGTTTSYEPVVQYQVNNVDVAAIAFDPNTAGKFIIAYKSNNTITGEVVVGTFNGTVISLHTASVFNSSRTEDISIAFDTFNANKFVVVYKDYTNAHKGKAKVGTISGNTVSFGTEVIFNEGYTVYTSVAFDPSNANKFVVSYDDPNGVGGAVNIGTVSGTSITFSGESAVNSNSNLGIWSGIIFDPNTAGDFIAFYRDSNNSNYGTVVLNRLSTPIVVSTNLTADNFIGMSSSTYADAESATIVLAGGVSDNQTGLTTNSTYYVLEDGTLSTTADALNVEAGRAISSTSLLLTSEAGAAGVDGRDGIQGVQ
;
A
#
# COMPACT_ATOMS: atom_id res chain seq x y z
N ALA A 1 -25.03 -3.99 -7.08
CA ALA A 1 -25.03 -2.83 -7.96
C ALA A 1 -23.69 -2.70 -8.63
N SER A 2 -23.66 -2.28 -9.92
CA SER A 2 -22.39 -2.05 -10.61
C SER A 2 -21.62 -0.94 -9.92
N SER A 3 -20.42 -1.23 -9.41
CA SER A 3 -19.57 -0.27 -8.72
C SER A 3 -18.45 0.21 -9.64
N SER A 4 -18.12 1.50 -9.58
CA SER A 4 -17.04 2.11 -10.37
C SER A 4 -16.29 3.14 -9.53
N TYR A 5 -15.08 3.51 -9.95
CA TYR A 5 -14.28 4.56 -9.31
C TYR A 5 -14.13 4.36 -7.79
N ILE A 6 -13.64 3.19 -7.41
CA ILE A 6 -13.47 2.80 -6.02
C ILE A 6 -12.27 3.55 -5.44
N SER A 7 -12.45 4.16 -4.25
CA SER A 7 -11.37 4.74 -3.45
C SER A 7 -11.42 4.18 -2.05
N VAL A 8 -10.27 3.85 -1.49
CA VAL A 8 -10.14 3.23 -0.16
C VAL A 8 -9.07 3.97 0.64
N ALA A 9 -9.32 4.12 1.94
CA ALA A 9 -8.33 4.62 2.89
C ALA A 9 -8.45 3.86 4.21
N PHE A 10 -7.31 3.48 4.81
CA PHE A 10 -7.25 2.98 6.18
C PHE A 10 -7.24 4.14 7.18
N ASP A 11 -7.85 3.92 8.33
CA ASP A 11 -7.71 4.83 9.47
C ASP A 11 -6.33 4.59 10.13
N PRO A 12 -5.40 5.54 10.09
CA PRO A 12 -4.07 5.35 10.65
C PRO A 12 -4.04 5.24 12.18
N ASN A 13 -5.17 5.47 12.84
CA ASN A 13 -5.30 5.41 14.29
C ASN A 13 -6.11 4.19 14.79
N ASN A 14 -6.64 3.37 13.87
CA ASN A 14 -7.46 2.20 14.23
C ASN A 14 -7.10 1.01 13.33
N ALA A 15 -6.40 0.02 13.88
CA ALA A 15 -6.00 -1.18 13.16
C ALA A 15 -7.18 -1.88 12.49
N GLY A 16 -7.01 -2.30 11.25
CA GLY A 16 -8.00 -3.01 10.46
C GLY A 16 -9.22 -2.19 10.04
N LYS A 17 -9.32 -0.91 10.41
CA LYS A 17 -10.46 -0.07 10.04
C LYS A 17 -10.17 0.73 8.79
N PHE A 18 -11.06 0.67 7.81
CA PHE A 18 -10.95 1.43 6.57
C PHE A 18 -12.32 1.92 6.09
N ILE A 19 -12.31 2.84 5.16
CA ILE A 19 -13.50 3.27 4.41
C ILE A 19 -13.30 3.00 2.93
N LEU A 20 -14.40 2.69 2.28
CA LEU A 20 -14.48 2.45 0.86
C LEU A 20 -15.59 3.33 0.26
N SER A 21 -15.23 4.21 -0.66
CA SER A 21 -16.20 4.98 -1.45
C SER A 21 -16.27 4.45 -2.88
N TYR A 22 -17.43 4.49 -3.45
CA TYR A 22 -17.68 4.02 -4.81
C TYR A 22 -18.90 4.73 -5.42
N PHE A 23 -18.99 4.60 -6.71
CA PHE A 23 -20.10 5.06 -7.50
C PHE A 23 -21.05 3.88 -7.79
N ASP A 24 -22.34 4.06 -7.48
CA ASP A 24 -23.36 3.03 -7.70
C ASP A 24 -24.19 3.30 -8.97
N GLY A 25 -23.85 2.59 -10.02
CA GLY A 25 -24.53 2.70 -11.32
C GLY A 25 -26.00 2.25 -11.31
N ALA A 26 -26.44 1.46 -10.30
CA ALA A 26 -27.82 1.04 -10.18
C ALA A 26 -28.70 2.01 -9.39
N SER A 27 -28.11 2.85 -8.54
CA SER A 27 -28.82 3.83 -7.68
C SER A 27 -28.76 5.24 -8.26
N SER A 28 -29.13 5.43 -9.52
CA SER A 28 -29.12 6.76 -10.18
C SER A 28 -27.74 7.43 -10.17
N ASN A 29 -26.67 6.64 -10.15
CA ASN A 29 -25.29 7.09 -10.10
C ASN A 29 -24.94 7.89 -8.84
N ASN A 30 -25.43 7.45 -7.69
CA ASN A 30 -25.11 8.07 -6.40
C ASN A 30 -23.70 7.71 -5.94
N GLY A 31 -23.09 8.63 -5.20
CA GLY A 31 -21.85 8.37 -4.47
C GLY A 31 -22.13 7.67 -3.14
N MET A 32 -21.58 6.49 -2.96
CA MET A 32 -21.77 5.60 -1.81
C MET A 32 -20.47 5.42 -1.03
N ILE A 33 -20.59 5.23 0.28
CA ILE A 33 -19.46 4.97 1.17
C ILE A 33 -19.83 3.97 2.26
N VAL A 34 -18.87 3.17 2.69
CA VAL A 34 -19.05 2.15 3.73
C VAL A 34 -17.80 2.01 4.58
N VAL A 35 -17.98 1.71 5.86
CA VAL A 35 -16.89 1.33 6.78
C VAL A 35 -16.62 -0.16 6.61
N GLY A 36 -15.34 -0.53 6.41
CA GLY A 36 -14.86 -1.90 6.50
C GLY A 36 -14.03 -2.10 7.78
N THR A 37 -14.09 -3.30 8.32
CA THR A 37 -13.26 -3.73 9.44
C THR A 37 -12.66 -5.10 9.17
N ILE A 38 -11.35 -5.25 9.40
CA ILE A 38 -10.63 -6.52 9.33
C ILE A 38 -10.62 -7.13 10.73
N THR A 39 -11.00 -8.40 10.83
CA THR A 39 -10.90 -9.19 12.06
C THR A 39 -10.31 -10.55 11.71
N GLY A 40 -9.07 -10.79 12.12
CA GLY A 40 -8.32 -11.96 11.68
C GLY A 40 -8.12 -11.96 10.15
N THR A 41 -8.72 -12.94 9.48
CA THR A 41 -8.70 -13.07 8.01
C THR A 41 -9.99 -12.62 7.33
N SER A 42 -10.94 -12.08 8.08
CA SER A 42 -12.27 -11.71 7.57
C SER A 42 -12.42 -10.19 7.46
N ILE A 43 -13.10 -9.76 6.41
CA ILE A 43 -13.53 -8.37 6.22
C ILE A 43 -15.03 -8.29 6.48
N ASN A 44 -15.43 -7.36 7.36
CA ASN A 44 -16.81 -7.06 7.67
C ASN A 44 -17.16 -5.63 7.24
N PHE A 45 -18.34 -5.43 6.68
CA PHE A 45 -18.80 -4.11 6.25
C PHE A 45 -19.98 -3.63 7.12
N GLY A 46 -19.98 -2.34 7.42
CA GLY A 46 -21.10 -1.64 8.05
C GLY A 46 -22.21 -1.32 7.05
N ASN A 47 -23.10 -0.42 7.46
CA ASN A 47 -24.17 0.07 6.58
C ASN A 47 -23.60 1.02 5.51
N VAL A 48 -24.07 0.85 4.27
CA VAL A 48 -23.74 1.77 3.18
C VAL A 48 -24.47 3.10 3.38
N VAL A 49 -23.74 4.21 3.21
CA VAL A 49 -24.27 5.58 3.35
C VAL A 49 -24.07 6.32 2.02
N THR A 50 -25.07 7.10 1.60
CA THR A 50 -24.98 7.98 0.44
C THR A 50 -24.27 9.27 0.84
N PHE A 51 -23.09 9.58 0.27
CA PHE A 51 -22.45 10.87 0.47
C PHE A 51 -22.88 11.91 -0.56
N SER A 52 -23.31 11.48 -1.73
CA SER A 52 -23.86 12.35 -2.78
C SER A 52 -25.05 11.68 -3.46
N ALA A 53 -26.20 12.34 -3.44
CA ALA A 53 -27.42 11.89 -4.12
C ALA A 53 -27.48 12.40 -5.58
N THR A 54 -26.42 13.02 -6.07
CA THR A 54 -26.29 13.50 -7.44
C THR A 54 -25.23 12.68 -8.17
N ASN A 55 -25.32 12.62 -9.48
CA ASN A 55 -24.36 11.90 -10.30
C ASN A 55 -22.92 12.38 -9.99
N SER A 56 -22.14 11.55 -9.26
CA SER A 56 -20.82 11.87 -8.71
C SER A 56 -19.84 10.76 -9.11
N PRO A 57 -19.37 10.71 -10.36
CA PRO A 57 -18.68 9.55 -10.91
C PRO A 57 -17.29 9.29 -10.33
N THR A 58 -16.61 10.29 -9.75
CA THR A 58 -15.31 10.08 -9.12
C THR A 58 -15.28 10.65 -7.71
N SER A 59 -14.71 9.92 -6.80
CA SER A 59 -14.43 10.37 -5.44
C SER A 59 -13.05 9.87 -5.00
N SER A 60 -12.46 10.59 -4.07
CA SER A 60 -11.25 10.19 -3.36
C SER A 60 -11.43 10.45 -1.87
N VAL A 61 -10.94 9.55 -1.05
CA VAL A 61 -11.10 9.59 0.39
C VAL A 61 -9.76 9.44 1.09
N ALA A 62 -9.55 10.21 2.16
CA ALA A 62 -8.36 10.10 2.99
C ALA A 62 -8.68 10.36 4.46
N PHE A 63 -8.02 9.64 5.37
CA PHE A 63 -8.05 9.93 6.79
C PHE A 63 -7.01 10.98 7.17
N GLY A 64 -7.36 11.82 8.12
CA GLY A 64 -6.40 12.68 8.79
C GLY A 64 -5.49 11.87 9.73
N PRO A 65 -4.16 12.05 9.71
CA PRO A 65 -3.24 11.20 10.48
C PRO A 65 -3.33 11.38 12.00
N PHE A 66 -3.92 12.49 12.48
CA PHE A 66 -3.91 12.86 13.88
C PHE A 66 -5.28 12.74 14.59
N VAL A 67 -6.36 12.50 13.84
CA VAL A 67 -7.71 12.40 14.41
C VAL A 67 -8.34 11.08 14.00
N ALA A 68 -8.43 10.17 14.98
CA ALA A 68 -9.05 8.87 14.76
C ALA A 68 -10.51 9.01 14.29
N ASN A 69 -10.92 8.13 13.38
CA ASN A 69 -12.29 8.07 12.87
C ASN A 69 -12.76 9.32 12.10
N GLN A 70 -11.87 10.24 11.72
CA GLN A 70 -12.20 11.41 10.91
C GLN A 70 -11.52 11.34 9.54
N PHE A 71 -12.29 11.54 8.50
CA PHE A 71 -11.81 11.52 7.12
C PHE A 71 -12.40 12.67 6.31
N VAL A 72 -11.80 12.94 5.16
CA VAL A 72 -12.35 13.84 4.15
C VAL A 72 -12.61 13.04 2.88
N ILE A 73 -13.80 13.24 2.31
CA ILE A 73 -14.13 12.77 0.96
C ILE A 73 -14.24 13.97 0.03
N VAL A 74 -13.53 13.91 -1.09
CA VAL A 74 -13.64 14.87 -2.20
C VAL A 74 -14.25 14.18 -3.41
N TYR A 75 -15.09 14.91 -4.15
CA TYR A 75 -15.81 14.38 -5.29
C TYR A 75 -16.24 15.50 -6.23
N HIS A 76 -16.62 15.16 -7.44
CA HIS A 76 -17.27 16.12 -8.33
C HIS A 76 -18.69 15.68 -8.67
N THR A 77 -19.53 16.62 -9.07
CA THR A 77 -20.93 16.36 -9.43
C THR A 77 -21.24 16.86 -10.83
N TYR A 78 -21.87 16.02 -11.68
CA TYR A 78 -22.31 16.44 -13.01
C TYR A 78 -23.52 17.39 -12.97
N SER A 79 -24.46 17.14 -12.06
CA SER A 79 -25.73 17.87 -12.02
C SER A 79 -25.62 19.32 -11.55
N ALA A 80 -24.50 19.71 -10.96
CA ALA A 80 -24.24 21.07 -10.46
C ALA A 80 -23.10 21.75 -11.24
N GLY A 81 -22.99 21.51 -12.55
CA GLY A 81 -22.01 22.16 -13.42
C GLY A 81 -20.57 21.69 -13.17
N TYR A 82 -20.40 20.39 -12.87
CA TYR A 82 -19.08 19.77 -12.65
C TYR A 82 -18.26 20.39 -11.50
N SER A 83 -18.95 20.80 -10.44
CA SER A 83 -18.31 21.42 -9.28
C SER A 83 -17.56 20.41 -8.41
N GLY A 84 -16.38 20.82 -7.92
CA GLY A 84 -15.61 20.09 -6.92
C GLY A 84 -16.14 20.33 -5.51
N ARG A 85 -16.38 19.24 -4.76
CA ARG A 85 -17.04 19.25 -3.45
C ARG A 85 -16.30 18.39 -2.45
N ALA A 86 -16.46 18.72 -1.17
CA ALA A 86 -15.90 17.96 -0.06
C ALA A 86 -16.86 17.87 1.12
N LYS A 87 -16.71 16.79 1.87
CA LYS A 87 -17.34 16.60 3.20
C LYS A 87 -16.35 16.02 4.18
N VAL A 88 -16.40 16.48 5.42
CA VAL A 88 -15.75 15.79 6.53
C VAL A 88 -16.69 14.71 7.02
N GLY A 89 -16.20 13.48 7.09
CA GLY A 89 -16.91 12.35 7.65
C GLY A 89 -16.36 11.97 9.02
N THR A 90 -17.22 11.51 9.90
CA THR A 90 -16.85 10.93 11.20
C THR A 90 -17.49 9.55 11.36
N ILE A 91 -16.74 8.63 11.97
CA ILE A 91 -17.14 7.24 12.16
C ILE A 91 -17.42 6.99 13.66
N SER A 92 -18.57 6.40 13.96
CA SER A 92 -18.90 5.87 15.29
C SER A 92 -19.29 4.40 15.15
N GLY A 93 -18.43 3.49 15.65
CA GLY A 93 -18.55 2.06 15.34
C GLY A 93 -18.38 1.81 13.84
N THR A 94 -19.47 1.43 13.16
CA THR A 94 -19.57 1.25 11.71
C THR A 94 -20.50 2.26 11.03
N THR A 95 -20.97 3.28 11.78
CA THR A 95 -21.88 4.32 11.27
C THR A 95 -21.08 5.55 10.86
N ILE A 96 -21.39 6.09 9.67
CA ILE A 96 -20.80 7.33 9.15
C ILE A 96 -21.79 8.47 9.29
N SER A 97 -21.29 9.62 9.76
CA SER A 97 -21.99 10.90 9.71
C SER A 97 -21.15 11.94 8.99
N PHE A 98 -21.80 12.90 8.33
CA PHE A 98 -21.12 13.95 7.55
C PHE A 98 -21.37 15.32 8.15
N GLY A 99 -20.35 16.17 8.12
CA GLY A 99 -20.47 17.60 8.33
C GLY A 99 -21.02 18.33 7.11
N THR A 100 -20.89 19.64 7.12
CA THR A 100 -21.39 20.51 6.03
C THR A 100 -20.59 20.28 4.74
N GLU A 101 -21.30 20.13 3.62
CA GLU A 101 -20.68 20.10 2.30
C GLU A 101 -20.05 21.46 1.94
N VAL A 102 -18.83 21.45 1.45
CA VAL A 102 -18.12 22.65 0.99
C VAL A 102 -17.78 22.47 -0.50
N VAL A 103 -18.06 23.53 -1.28
CA VAL A 103 -17.66 23.62 -2.69
C VAL A 103 -16.26 24.22 -2.73
N PHE A 104 -15.28 23.50 -3.22
CA PHE A 104 -13.89 23.99 -3.38
C PHE A 104 -13.59 24.45 -4.81
N ASP A 105 -14.39 24.03 -5.77
CA ASP A 105 -14.31 24.47 -7.17
C ASP A 105 -15.72 24.77 -7.67
N ALA A 106 -15.97 26.01 -8.10
CA ALA A 106 -17.30 26.50 -8.45
C ALA A 106 -17.82 25.85 -9.74
N ALA A 107 -19.14 25.93 -9.93
CA ALA A 107 -19.79 25.41 -11.12
C ALA A 107 -19.25 26.06 -12.42
N GLY A 108 -18.96 25.21 -13.42
CA GLY A 108 -18.47 25.64 -14.73
C GLY A 108 -16.96 25.52 -14.94
N GLU A 109 -16.20 25.21 -13.89
CA GLU A 109 -14.76 25.00 -13.98
C GLU A 109 -14.38 23.54 -14.32
N ASN A 110 -15.37 22.63 -14.38
CA ASN A 110 -15.21 21.24 -14.81
C ASN A 110 -14.12 20.47 -14.07
N ALA A 111 -14.25 20.34 -12.73
CA ALA A 111 -13.38 19.50 -11.91
C ALA A 111 -13.62 18.01 -12.21
N TYR A 112 -12.57 17.30 -12.63
CA TYR A 112 -12.58 15.85 -12.85
C TYR A 112 -11.44 15.17 -12.11
N PHE A 113 -11.56 13.85 -11.85
CA PHE A 113 -10.50 13.04 -11.26
C PHE A 113 -9.89 13.68 -10.01
N THR A 114 -10.76 13.98 -9.04
CA THR A 114 -10.34 14.53 -7.76
C THR A 114 -9.52 13.51 -6.97
N SER A 115 -8.43 13.95 -6.37
CA SER A 115 -7.60 13.18 -5.45
C SER A 115 -7.31 14.01 -4.21
N ILE A 116 -7.30 13.37 -3.03
CA ILE A 116 -6.96 14.00 -1.76
C ILE A 116 -5.86 13.23 -1.05
N VAL A 117 -4.91 13.96 -0.50
CA VAL A 117 -3.86 13.42 0.37
C VAL A 117 -3.66 14.34 1.56
N PHE A 118 -3.63 13.77 2.78
CA PHE A 118 -3.28 14.53 3.98
C PHE A 118 -1.77 14.70 4.09
N ASP A 119 -1.35 15.86 4.61
CA ASP A 119 0.03 16.03 5.05
C ASP A 119 0.26 15.18 6.30
N PRO A 120 1.16 14.19 6.27
CA PRO A 120 1.37 13.29 7.41
C PRO A 120 2.03 13.97 8.61
N ASN A 121 2.53 15.20 8.45
CA ASN A 121 3.28 15.93 9.46
C ASN A 121 2.49 17.09 10.09
N TYR A 122 1.32 17.46 9.53
CA TYR A 122 0.50 18.56 10.03
C TYR A 122 -0.96 18.16 10.25
N ALA A 123 -1.45 18.40 11.48
CA ALA A 123 -2.84 18.08 11.84
C ALA A 123 -3.84 18.84 10.98
N GLY A 124 -4.79 18.09 10.41
CA GLY A 124 -5.93 18.62 9.66
C GLY A 124 -5.60 19.26 8.31
N ARG A 125 -4.35 19.24 7.86
CA ARG A 125 -3.95 19.81 6.57
C ARG A 125 -3.87 18.77 5.49
N PHE A 126 -4.36 19.12 4.30
CA PHE A 126 -4.42 18.24 3.15
C PHE A 126 -4.26 19.02 1.84
N VAL A 127 -3.98 18.30 0.77
CA VAL A 127 -3.95 18.84 -0.58
C VAL A 127 -5.00 18.10 -1.42
N VAL A 128 -5.79 18.85 -2.16
CA VAL A 128 -6.68 18.35 -3.20
C VAL A 128 -6.03 18.64 -4.55
N MET A 129 -5.99 17.64 -5.40
CA MET A 129 -5.61 17.74 -6.79
C MET A 129 -6.83 17.35 -7.64
N TYR A 130 -7.09 18.11 -8.69
CA TYR A 130 -8.11 17.76 -9.67
C TYR A 130 -7.71 18.22 -11.08
N ARG A 131 -8.25 17.53 -12.07
CA ARG A 131 -8.10 17.93 -13.45
C ARG A 131 -9.21 18.90 -13.82
N GLN A 132 -8.86 20.08 -14.27
CA GLN A 132 -9.80 21.02 -14.88
C GLN A 132 -9.93 20.74 -16.37
N TYR A 133 -11.15 20.48 -16.84
CA TYR A 133 -11.43 20.26 -18.25
C TYR A 133 -11.81 21.60 -18.93
N LEU A 134 -10.92 22.10 -19.75
CA LEU A 134 -11.18 23.23 -20.63
C LEU A 134 -11.30 22.71 -22.05
N SER A 135 -12.15 23.36 -22.88
CA SER A 135 -12.53 22.87 -24.21
C SER A 135 -11.38 22.49 -25.17
N SER A 136 -10.15 22.88 -24.85
CA SER A 136 -8.96 22.55 -25.65
C SER A 136 -7.73 22.11 -24.82
N GLN A 137 -7.78 22.22 -23.49
CA GLN A 137 -6.61 21.96 -22.64
C GLN A 137 -7.04 21.52 -21.24
N ASN A 138 -6.58 20.35 -20.81
CA ASN A 138 -6.74 19.89 -19.44
C ASN A 138 -5.59 20.41 -18.58
N ARG A 139 -5.88 20.92 -17.39
CA ARG A 139 -4.88 21.42 -16.44
C ARG A 139 -4.95 20.65 -15.13
N ILE A 140 -3.84 20.61 -14.41
CA ILE A 140 -3.80 20.18 -13.01
C ILE A 140 -4.02 21.42 -12.16
N ASN A 141 -5.05 21.36 -11.33
CA ASN A 141 -5.30 22.32 -10.27
C ASN A 141 -4.99 21.65 -8.92
N VAL A 142 -4.34 22.41 -8.05
CA VAL A 142 -3.95 21.96 -6.72
C VAL A 142 -4.35 23.03 -5.71
N LEU A 143 -4.96 22.62 -4.61
CA LEU A 143 -5.31 23.54 -3.54
C LEU A 143 -5.06 22.93 -2.17
N ALA A 144 -4.61 23.76 -1.24
CA ALA A 144 -4.46 23.39 0.15
C ALA A 144 -5.80 23.49 0.86
N GLY A 145 -6.08 22.50 1.70
CA GLY A 145 -7.25 22.46 2.54
C GLY A 145 -6.91 22.27 4.01
N THR A 146 -7.82 22.72 4.87
CA THR A 146 -7.72 22.53 6.32
C THR A 146 -9.05 22.03 6.87
N VAL A 147 -9.01 20.98 7.72
CA VAL A 147 -10.17 20.51 8.47
C VAL A 147 -10.28 21.30 9.77
N THR A 148 -11.45 21.84 10.06
CA THR A 148 -11.79 22.47 11.33
C THR A 148 -13.11 21.91 11.83
N GLY A 149 -13.06 21.06 12.87
CA GLY A 149 -14.23 20.32 13.35
C GLY A 149 -14.80 19.41 12.28
N THR A 150 -16.00 19.71 11.77
CA THR A 150 -16.69 18.92 10.75
C THR A 150 -16.81 19.64 9.40
N THR A 151 -15.98 20.65 9.15
CA THR A 151 -15.97 21.41 7.90
C THR A 151 -14.56 21.55 7.35
N THR A 152 -14.44 21.95 6.09
CA THR A 152 -13.17 22.24 5.42
C THR A 152 -13.12 23.69 4.98
N SER A 153 -11.90 24.25 4.95
CA SER A 153 -11.59 25.53 4.31
C SER A 153 -10.46 25.34 3.30
N TYR A 154 -10.38 26.25 2.34
CA TYR A 154 -9.43 26.10 1.23
C TYR A 154 -8.69 27.40 0.96
N GLU A 155 -7.41 27.27 0.61
CA GLU A 155 -6.58 28.35 0.08
C GLU A 155 -6.85 28.52 -1.44
N PRO A 156 -6.39 29.61 -2.05
CA PRO A 156 -6.52 29.81 -3.50
C PRO A 156 -5.91 28.67 -4.31
N VAL A 157 -6.56 28.34 -5.42
CA VAL A 157 -6.12 27.31 -6.36
C VAL A 157 -4.77 27.68 -6.98
N VAL A 158 -3.83 26.76 -6.98
CA VAL A 158 -2.59 26.84 -7.74
C VAL A 158 -2.73 26.02 -9.01
N GLN A 159 -2.69 26.69 -10.15
CA GLN A 159 -2.73 26.03 -11.45
C GLN A 159 -1.34 25.62 -11.88
N TYR A 160 -1.15 24.34 -12.15
CA TYR A 160 0.05 23.86 -12.82
C TYR A 160 -0.13 23.95 -14.33
N GLN A 161 0.67 24.83 -14.95
CA GLN A 161 0.54 25.16 -16.37
C GLN A 161 1.21 24.11 -17.26
N VAL A 162 0.68 22.91 -17.25
CA VAL A 162 1.01 21.91 -18.28
C VAL A 162 -0.22 21.78 -19.17
N ASN A 163 -0.05 22.10 -20.41
CA ASN A 163 -1.13 22.00 -21.39
C ASN A 163 -1.45 20.53 -21.62
N ASN A 164 -2.71 20.14 -21.36
CA ASN A 164 -3.29 18.87 -21.73
C ASN A 164 -2.76 17.65 -20.96
N VAL A 165 -3.12 17.54 -19.68
CA VAL A 165 -2.83 16.39 -18.79
C VAL A 165 -3.99 15.41 -18.79
N ASP A 166 -3.70 14.09 -18.78
CA ASP A 166 -4.75 13.07 -18.79
C ASP A 166 -4.88 12.32 -17.45
N VAL A 167 -3.82 11.70 -17.00
CA VAL A 167 -3.78 10.92 -15.76
C VAL A 167 -2.81 11.58 -14.79
N ALA A 168 -3.20 11.71 -13.52
CA ALA A 168 -2.32 12.24 -12.49
C ALA A 168 -2.53 11.49 -11.17
N ALA A 169 -1.42 11.30 -10.43
CA ALA A 169 -1.38 10.76 -9.09
C ALA A 169 -0.61 11.71 -8.17
N ILE A 170 -1.01 11.80 -6.92
CA ILE A 170 -0.37 12.66 -5.91
C ILE A 170 -0.05 11.85 -4.66
N ALA A 171 1.11 12.10 -4.05
CA ALA A 171 1.49 11.52 -2.76
C ALA A 171 2.35 12.49 -1.95
N PHE A 172 2.20 12.51 -0.63
CA PHE A 172 3.10 13.21 0.30
C PHE A 172 4.28 12.32 0.69
N ASP A 173 5.44 12.95 0.89
CA ASP A 173 6.58 12.32 1.55
C ASP A 173 6.31 12.24 3.07
N PRO A 174 6.14 11.04 3.65
CA PRO A 174 5.85 10.91 5.08
C PRO A 174 7.01 11.34 5.97
N ASN A 175 8.23 11.42 5.42
CA ASN A 175 9.47 11.72 6.13
C ASN A 175 9.94 13.17 5.94
N THR A 176 9.26 13.96 5.08
CA THR A 176 9.63 15.35 4.82
C THR A 176 8.39 16.24 4.83
N ALA A 177 8.22 17.00 5.90
CA ALA A 177 7.05 17.86 6.10
C ALA A 177 6.77 18.78 4.90
N GLY A 178 5.53 18.81 4.46
CA GLY A 178 5.05 19.66 3.39
C GLY A 178 5.59 19.32 1.99
N LYS A 179 6.30 18.21 1.80
CA LYS A 179 6.80 17.81 0.48
C LYS A 179 5.90 16.74 -0.16
N PHE A 180 5.53 16.94 -1.40
CA PHE A 180 4.73 15.99 -2.15
C PHE A 180 5.16 15.91 -3.62
N ILE A 181 4.69 14.91 -4.33
CA ILE A 181 4.88 14.75 -5.78
C ILE A 181 3.54 14.60 -6.46
N ILE A 182 3.46 15.16 -7.66
CA ILE A 182 2.43 14.85 -8.63
C ILE A 182 3.11 14.17 -9.82
N ALA A 183 2.67 12.95 -10.15
CA ALA A 183 3.06 12.26 -11.38
C ALA A 183 1.92 12.34 -12.39
N TYR A 184 2.24 12.62 -13.65
CA TYR A 184 1.22 12.81 -14.67
C TYR A 184 1.71 12.42 -16.07
N LYS A 185 0.76 12.20 -16.98
CA LYS A 185 1.01 12.09 -18.40
C LYS A 185 0.81 13.45 -19.05
N SER A 186 1.84 13.95 -19.71
CA SER A 186 1.75 15.10 -20.59
C SER A 186 1.23 14.66 -21.96
N ASN A 187 0.05 15.15 -22.36
CA ASN A 187 -0.49 14.79 -23.68
C ASN A 187 0.20 15.52 -24.85
N ASN A 188 0.93 16.60 -24.58
CA ASN A 188 1.68 17.32 -25.62
C ASN A 188 2.93 16.56 -26.05
N THR A 189 3.64 15.99 -25.08
CA THR A 189 4.88 15.22 -25.29
C THR A 189 4.64 13.71 -25.23
N ILE A 190 3.43 13.29 -24.79
CA ILE A 190 3.06 11.88 -24.48
C ILE A 190 3.92 11.22 -23.41
N THR A 191 4.79 11.98 -22.75
CA THR A 191 5.75 11.53 -21.72
C THR A 191 5.11 11.37 -20.36
N GLY A 192 5.75 10.53 -19.52
CA GLY A 192 5.50 10.47 -18.09
C GLY A 192 6.40 11.45 -17.33
N GLU A 193 5.81 12.32 -16.55
CA GLU A 193 6.49 13.40 -15.86
C GLU A 193 6.11 13.45 -14.38
N VAL A 194 7.02 13.92 -13.53
CA VAL A 194 6.72 14.26 -12.13
C VAL A 194 7.09 15.69 -11.83
N VAL A 195 6.33 16.32 -10.94
CA VAL A 195 6.64 17.64 -10.38
C VAL A 195 6.70 17.56 -8.87
N VAL A 196 7.74 18.17 -8.28
CA VAL A 196 7.84 18.32 -6.84
C VAL A 196 6.94 19.47 -6.41
N GLY A 197 6.10 19.24 -5.42
CA GLY A 197 5.33 20.25 -4.73
C GLY A 197 5.86 20.48 -3.33
N THR A 198 5.79 21.72 -2.86
CA THR A 198 6.06 22.09 -1.47
C THR A 198 4.86 22.83 -0.90
N PHE A 199 4.54 22.52 0.36
CA PHE A 199 3.44 23.08 1.10
C PHE A 199 3.94 23.57 2.47
N ASN A 200 3.91 24.86 2.71
CA ASN A 200 4.38 25.45 3.98
C ASN A 200 3.25 25.66 5.01
N GLY A 201 2.09 25.04 4.76
CA GLY A 201 0.92 25.13 5.61
C GLY A 201 -0.16 26.08 5.11
N THR A 202 0.15 27.00 4.20
CA THR A 202 -0.80 27.90 3.54
C THR A 202 -0.57 28.01 2.04
N VAL A 203 0.69 28.00 1.60
CA VAL A 203 1.07 28.20 0.22
C VAL A 203 1.61 26.92 -0.39
N ILE A 204 1.09 26.54 -1.53
CA ILE A 204 1.61 25.49 -2.40
C ILE A 204 2.52 26.13 -3.45
N SER A 205 3.71 25.54 -3.64
CA SER A 205 4.60 25.88 -4.76
C SER A 205 4.88 24.61 -5.57
N LEU A 206 4.70 24.68 -6.88
CA LEU A 206 4.99 23.60 -7.82
C LEU A 206 6.25 23.96 -8.61
N HIS A 207 7.15 23.00 -8.76
CA HIS A 207 8.48 23.22 -9.35
C HIS A 207 8.57 22.71 -10.79
N THR A 208 9.76 22.66 -11.36
CA THR A 208 9.98 22.17 -12.73
C THR A 208 9.80 20.66 -12.80
N ALA A 209 9.10 20.19 -13.83
CA ALA A 209 8.89 18.77 -14.07
C ALA A 209 10.19 18.03 -14.42
N SER A 210 10.24 16.77 -14.05
CA SER A 210 11.28 15.82 -14.42
C SER A 210 10.64 14.65 -15.17
N VAL A 211 11.20 14.23 -16.30
CA VAL A 211 10.69 13.14 -17.13
C VAL A 211 11.15 11.80 -16.57
N PHE A 212 10.22 10.88 -16.24
CA PHE A 212 10.54 9.52 -15.85
C PHE A 212 10.41 8.52 -17.02
N ASN A 213 9.55 8.83 -18.01
CA ASN A 213 9.44 8.05 -19.23
C ASN A 213 9.28 8.97 -20.43
N SER A 214 10.18 8.86 -21.41
CA SER A 214 10.18 9.66 -22.64
C SER A 214 9.25 9.13 -23.74
N SER A 215 8.53 8.02 -23.44
CA SER A 215 7.57 7.38 -24.33
C SER A 215 6.14 7.60 -23.86
N ARG A 216 5.15 7.19 -24.68
CA ARG A 216 3.74 7.26 -24.30
C ARG A 216 3.48 6.47 -23.03
N THR A 217 3.10 7.19 -21.99
CA THR A 217 2.88 6.69 -20.63
C THR A 217 1.40 6.68 -20.30
N GLU A 218 0.92 5.63 -19.66
CA GLU A 218 -0.46 5.50 -19.17
C GLU A 218 -0.48 4.79 -17.81
N ASP A 219 -1.65 4.79 -17.12
CA ASP A 219 -1.87 4.08 -15.86
C ASP A 219 -0.75 4.35 -14.83
N ILE A 220 -0.59 5.62 -14.43
CA ILE A 220 0.48 6.07 -13.53
C ILE A 220 0.03 5.96 -12.08
N SER A 221 0.87 5.39 -11.22
CA SER A 221 0.72 5.44 -9.77
C SER A 221 2.06 5.70 -9.08
N ILE A 222 2.02 6.35 -7.92
CA ILE A 222 3.21 6.68 -7.13
C ILE A 222 2.97 6.42 -5.65
N ALA A 223 4.04 6.02 -4.95
CA ALA A 223 4.06 5.94 -3.51
C ALA A 223 5.44 6.33 -2.97
N PHE A 224 5.48 7.05 -1.86
CA PHE A 224 6.72 7.32 -1.13
C PHE A 224 7.13 6.13 -0.27
N ASP A 225 8.44 5.97 -0.16
CA ASP A 225 9.05 5.08 0.80
C ASP A 225 8.76 5.58 2.23
N THR A 226 8.18 4.73 3.05
CA THR A 226 7.76 5.09 4.42
C THR A 226 8.92 5.24 5.40
N PHE A 227 10.10 4.75 5.05
CA PHE A 227 11.32 4.79 5.89
C PHE A 227 12.39 5.75 5.38
N ASN A 228 12.42 6.00 4.08
CA ASN A 228 13.48 6.80 3.45
C ASN A 228 12.92 8.11 2.87
N ALA A 229 13.27 9.22 3.51
CA ALA A 229 12.88 10.55 3.06
C ALA A 229 13.30 10.83 1.61
N ASN A 230 12.46 11.55 0.88
CA ASN A 230 12.71 11.98 -0.49
C ASN A 230 12.83 10.83 -1.53
N LYS A 231 12.44 9.60 -1.16
CA LYS A 231 12.48 8.43 -2.04
C LYS A 231 11.07 7.93 -2.32
N PHE A 232 10.78 7.59 -3.57
CA PHE A 232 9.49 7.09 -4.00
C PHE A 232 9.65 6.07 -5.15
N VAL A 233 8.60 5.33 -5.42
CA VAL A 233 8.48 4.49 -6.63
C VAL A 233 7.36 5.06 -7.49
N VAL A 234 7.63 5.20 -8.79
CA VAL A 234 6.63 5.43 -9.83
C VAL A 234 6.45 4.15 -10.63
N VAL A 235 5.19 3.74 -10.80
CA VAL A 235 4.81 2.61 -11.67
C VAL A 235 3.91 3.11 -12.78
N TYR A 236 4.01 2.50 -13.96
CA TYR A 236 3.30 2.96 -15.14
C TYR A 236 3.24 1.89 -16.24
N LYS A 237 2.31 2.06 -17.15
CA LYS A 237 2.26 1.34 -18.41
C LYS A 237 3.05 2.10 -19.47
N ASP A 238 4.03 1.45 -20.10
CA ASP A 238 4.69 1.97 -21.30
C ASP A 238 3.95 1.48 -22.55
N TYR A 239 3.11 2.34 -23.11
CA TYR A 239 2.28 2.02 -24.28
C TYR A 239 3.13 1.63 -25.49
N THR A 240 4.28 2.28 -25.70
CA THR A 240 5.14 2.06 -26.85
C THR A 240 5.99 0.80 -26.74
N ASN A 241 6.18 0.29 -25.53
CA ASN A 241 6.91 -0.95 -25.28
C ASN A 241 5.94 -2.13 -24.99
N ALA A 242 5.11 -2.46 -25.96
CA ALA A 242 4.13 -3.55 -25.89
C ALA A 242 3.20 -3.48 -24.64
N HIS A 243 2.90 -2.29 -24.15
CA HIS A 243 2.07 -2.05 -22.96
C HIS A 243 2.61 -2.66 -21.66
N LYS A 244 3.92 -2.87 -21.55
CA LYS A 244 4.55 -3.46 -20.37
C LYS A 244 4.38 -2.58 -19.13
N GLY A 245 4.27 -3.24 -17.99
CA GLY A 245 4.30 -2.59 -16.69
C GLY A 245 5.73 -2.33 -16.24
N LYS A 246 6.05 -1.08 -15.93
CA LYS A 246 7.39 -0.61 -15.56
C LYS A 246 7.40 0.18 -14.27
N ALA A 247 8.55 0.14 -13.58
CA ALA A 247 8.80 0.84 -12.33
C ALA A 247 10.16 1.53 -12.33
N LYS A 248 10.24 2.67 -11.64
CA LYS A 248 11.49 3.38 -11.34
C LYS A 248 11.49 3.90 -9.91
N VAL A 249 12.67 3.87 -9.28
CA VAL A 249 12.90 4.64 -8.05
C VAL A 249 13.16 6.09 -8.42
N GLY A 250 12.42 7.01 -7.82
CA GLY A 250 12.70 8.44 -7.86
C GLY A 250 13.38 8.90 -6.56
N THR A 251 14.31 9.81 -6.68
CA THR A 251 14.97 10.48 -5.54
C THR A 251 14.91 11.99 -5.72
N ILE A 252 14.36 12.68 -4.71
CA ILE A 252 14.24 14.12 -4.70
C ILE A 252 15.51 14.74 -4.11
N SER A 253 16.09 15.71 -4.81
CA SER A 253 17.16 16.56 -4.31
C SER A 253 16.75 18.02 -4.48
N GLY A 254 16.51 18.71 -3.36
CA GLY A 254 15.90 20.03 -3.41
C GLY A 254 14.51 19.98 -4.06
N ASN A 255 14.37 20.54 -5.25
CA ASN A 255 13.15 20.63 -6.03
C ASN A 255 13.20 19.85 -7.37
N THR A 256 14.24 19.03 -7.54
CA THR A 256 14.44 18.21 -8.75
C THR A 256 14.36 16.73 -8.43
N VAL A 257 14.05 15.91 -9.43
CA VAL A 257 13.98 14.45 -9.28
C VAL A 257 14.98 13.79 -10.22
N SER A 258 15.73 12.84 -9.67
CA SER A 258 16.53 11.89 -10.44
C SER A 258 15.90 10.50 -10.37
N PHE A 259 16.09 9.69 -11.42
CA PHE A 259 15.52 8.35 -11.49
C PHE A 259 16.60 7.28 -11.59
N GLY A 260 16.36 6.16 -10.93
CA GLY A 260 17.13 4.96 -11.03
C GLY A 260 16.84 4.17 -12.33
N THR A 261 17.41 2.98 -12.41
CA THR A 261 17.20 2.07 -13.54
C THR A 261 15.75 1.62 -13.63
N GLU A 262 15.21 1.64 -14.85
CA GLU A 262 13.88 1.11 -15.15
C GLU A 262 13.86 -0.41 -15.00
N VAL A 263 12.80 -0.92 -14.38
CA VAL A 263 12.58 -2.36 -14.19
C VAL A 263 11.18 -2.72 -14.64
N ILE A 264 11.02 -3.83 -15.35
CA ILE A 264 9.74 -4.37 -15.79
C ILE A 264 9.17 -5.23 -14.65
N PHE A 265 7.94 -4.96 -14.22
CA PHE A 265 7.22 -5.80 -13.27
C PHE A 265 6.18 -6.71 -13.94
N ASN A 266 5.74 -6.36 -15.17
CA ASN A 266 4.90 -7.19 -16.01
C ASN A 266 5.35 -7.10 -17.48
N GLU A 267 5.67 -8.25 -18.07
CA GLU A 267 6.05 -8.38 -19.49
C GLU A 267 4.84 -8.36 -20.42
N GLY A 268 3.64 -8.59 -19.89
CA GLY A 268 2.37 -8.61 -20.59
C GLY A 268 1.69 -7.24 -20.72
N TYR A 269 0.44 -7.28 -21.17
CA TYR A 269 -0.40 -6.09 -21.31
C TYR A 269 -0.87 -5.59 -19.94
N THR A 270 -0.36 -4.46 -19.50
CA THR A 270 -0.63 -3.89 -18.18
C THR A 270 -1.68 -2.80 -18.26
N VAL A 271 -2.66 -2.82 -17.33
CA VAL A 271 -3.62 -1.74 -17.09
C VAL A 271 -3.89 -1.56 -15.59
N TYR A 272 -4.38 -0.38 -15.23
CA TYR A 272 -4.84 -0.05 -13.86
C TYR A 272 -3.78 -0.29 -12.78
N THR A 273 -2.58 0.24 -12.97
CA THR A 273 -1.50 0.08 -12.00
C THR A 273 -1.76 0.86 -10.72
N SER A 274 -1.45 0.25 -9.58
CA SER A 274 -1.42 0.90 -8.28
C SER A 274 -0.21 0.43 -7.48
N VAL A 275 0.39 1.30 -6.68
CA VAL A 275 1.56 0.99 -5.86
C VAL A 275 1.37 1.51 -4.45
N ALA A 276 1.78 0.71 -3.46
CA ALA A 276 1.83 1.10 -2.06
C ALA A 276 3.08 0.53 -1.38
N PHE A 277 3.74 1.34 -0.54
CA PHE A 277 4.81 0.86 0.32
C PHE A 277 4.25 0.21 1.56
N ASP A 278 4.92 -0.84 2.02
CA ASP A 278 4.65 -1.47 3.30
C ASP A 278 5.12 -0.53 4.43
N PRO A 279 4.23 -0.06 5.30
CA PRO A 279 4.60 0.84 6.38
C PRO A 279 5.36 0.16 7.52
N SER A 280 5.48 -1.16 7.49
CA SER A 280 6.11 -1.98 8.54
C SER A 280 7.43 -2.61 8.10
N ASN A 281 7.67 -2.72 6.79
CA ASN A 281 8.88 -3.33 6.24
C ASN A 281 9.63 -2.35 5.33
N ALA A 282 10.81 -1.94 5.78
CA ALA A 282 11.65 -1.00 5.03
C ALA A 282 11.91 -1.47 3.60
N ASN A 283 11.84 -0.54 2.66
CA ASN A 283 12.11 -0.74 1.24
C ASN A 283 11.17 -1.71 0.51
N LYS A 284 10.14 -2.26 1.15
CA LYS A 284 9.18 -3.16 0.50
C LYS A 284 7.93 -2.41 0.04
N PHE A 285 7.46 -2.77 -1.14
CA PHE A 285 6.24 -2.24 -1.72
C PHE A 285 5.52 -3.33 -2.53
N VAL A 286 4.26 -3.11 -2.82
CA VAL A 286 3.48 -3.96 -3.70
C VAL A 286 2.95 -3.14 -4.86
N VAL A 287 2.99 -3.71 -6.06
CA VAL A 287 2.31 -3.21 -7.24
C VAL A 287 1.13 -4.11 -7.53
N SER A 288 -0.06 -3.55 -7.71
CA SER A 288 -1.20 -4.26 -8.30
C SER A 288 -1.46 -3.77 -9.72
N TYR A 289 -1.93 -4.66 -10.57
CA TYR A 289 -2.26 -4.37 -11.96
C TYR A 289 -3.20 -5.44 -12.53
N ASP A 290 -3.79 -5.15 -13.66
CA ASP A 290 -4.52 -6.15 -14.45
C ASP A 290 -3.71 -6.49 -15.69
N ASP A 291 -3.54 -7.79 -15.96
CA ASP A 291 -2.98 -8.34 -17.20
C ASP A 291 -4.06 -9.16 -17.92
N PRO A 292 -4.87 -8.52 -18.77
CA PRO A 292 -5.96 -9.20 -19.48
C PRO A 292 -5.53 -10.35 -20.40
N ASN A 293 -4.25 -10.38 -20.77
CA ASN A 293 -3.68 -11.41 -21.65
C ASN A 293 -2.92 -12.50 -20.88
N GLY A 294 -2.75 -12.32 -19.57
CA GLY A 294 -2.00 -13.22 -18.68
C GLY A 294 -2.85 -13.77 -17.54
N VAL A 295 -2.45 -13.51 -16.31
CA VAL A 295 -3.09 -14.04 -15.08
C VAL A 295 -4.31 -13.24 -14.64
N GLY A 296 -4.66 -12.15 -15.33
CA GLY A 296 -5.71 -11.22 -14.89
C GLY A 296 -5.17 -10.28 -13.81
N GLY A 297 -5.95 -10.08 -12.75
CA GLY A 297 -5.51 -9.26 -11.64
C GLY A 297 -4.39 -9.86 -10.83
N ALA A 298 -3.30 -9.13 -10.74
CA ALA A 298 -2.06 -9.57 -10.16
C ALA A 298 -1.48 -8.56 -9.17
N VAL A 299 -0.65 -9.07 -8.28
CA VAL A 299 0.27 -8.29 -7.46
C VAL A 299 1.70 -8.79 -7.65
N ASN A 300 2.65 -7.88 -7.55
CA ASN A 300 4.07 -8.20 -7.55
C ASN A 300 4.76 -7.43 -6.43
N ILE A 301 5.53 -8.15 -5.60
CA ILE A 301 6.22 -7.56 -4.46
C ILE A 301 7.56 -7.03 -4.92
N GLY A 302 7.78 -5.73 -4.71
CA GLY A 302 9.03 -5.05 -5.03
C GLY A 302 9.88 -4.79 -3.79
N THR A 303 11.19 -4.81 -3.98
CA THR A 303 12.16 -4.40 -2.97
C THR A 303 13.10 -3.35 -3.57
N VAL A 304 13.24 -2.21 -2.92
CA VAL A 304 14.15 -1.14 -3.29
C VAL A 304 15.52 -1.37 -2.66
N SER A 305 16.58 -1.29 -3.45
CA SER A 305 17.97 -1.26 -2.99
C SER A 305 18.71 -0.10 -3.65
N GLY A 306 18.98 0.95 -2.89
CA GLY A 306 19.54 2.19 -3.45
C GLY A 306 18.58 2.86 -4.43
N THR A 307 18.88 2.81 -5.72
CA THR A 307 18.04 3.29 -6.83
C THR A 307 17.57 2.17 -7.74
N SER A 308 17.75 0.92 -7.35
CA SER A 308 17.35 -0.28 -8.10
C SER A 308 16.12 -0.92 -7.45
N ILE A 309 15.35 -1.67 -8.24
CA ILE A 309 14.21 -2.47 -7.81
C ILE A 309 14.44 -3.92 -8.19
N THR A 310 14.06 -4.84 -7.32
CA THR A 310 13.89 -6.25 -7.64
C THR A 310 12.46 -6.67 -7.34
N PHE A 311 11.89 -7.54 -8.18
CA PHE A 311 10.56 -8.10 -7.97
C PHE A 311 10.65 -9.59 -7.62
N SER A 312 9.81 -10.06 -6.69
CA SER A 312 9.82 -11.46 -6.23
C SER A 312 9.07 -12.41 -7.14
N GLY A 313 8.30 -11.88 -8.08
CA GLY A 313 7.43 -12.63 -8.97
C GLY A 313 5.95 -12.29 -8.75
N GLU A 314 5.18 -12.60 -9.78
CA GLU A 314 3.75 -12.30 -9.87
C GLU A 314 2.93 -13.31 -9.07
N SER A 315 1.90 -12.81 -8.38
CA SER A 315 0.88 -13.62 -7.71
C SER A 315 -0.50 -13.14 -8.13
N ALA A 316 -1.39 -14.07 -8.49
CA ALA A 316 -2.78 -13.73 -8.81
C ALA A 316 -3.54 -13.27 -7.56
N VAL A 317 -4.24 -12.16 -7.65
CA VAL A 317 -5.18 -11.68 -6.60
C VAL A 317 -6.53 -12.37 -6.76
N ASN A 318 -6.88 -12.74 -7.99
CA ASN A 318 -8.08 -13.46 -8.32
C ASN A 318 -7.76 -14.47 -9.42
N SER A 319 -8.19 -15.72 -9.25
CA SER A 319 -8.01 -16.80 -10.23
C SER A 319 -8.83 -16.64 -11.53
N ASN A 320 -9.66 -15.61 -11.62
CA ASN A 320 -10.46 -15.30 -12.80
C ASN A 320 -9.83 -14.13 -13.58
N SER A 321 -9.60 -14.35 -14.85
CA SER A 321 -8.81 -13.57 -15.79
C SER A 321 -9.35 -12.18 -16.18
N ASN A 322 -10.14 -11.54 -15.34
CA ASN A 322 -10.57 -10.15 -15.55
C ASN A 322 -10.78 -9.49 -14.18
N LEU A 323 -9.75 -8.86 -13.65
CA LEU A 323 -10.01 -7.78 -12.72
C LEU A 323 -10.71 -6.69 -13.52
N GLY A 324 -11.93 -6.41 -13.14
CA GLY A 324 -12.64 -5.31 -13.75
C GLY A 324 -11.90 -3.99 -13.51
N ILE A 325 -12.16 -3.05 -14.37
CA ILE A 325 -11.76 -1.65 -14.37
C ILE A 325 -11.66 -1.11 -12.92
N TRP A 326 -10.57 -0.35 -12.61
CA TRP A 326 -10.37 0.37 -11.34
C TRP A 326 -9.89 -0.49 -10.16
N SER A 327 -8.70 -1.06 -10.28
CA SER A 327 -8.02 -1.73 -9.17
C SER A 327 -7.11 -0.78 -8.40
N GLY A 328 -6.95 -1.04 -7.12
CA GLY A 328 -6.00 -0.33 -6.26
C GLY A 328 -5.54 -1.22 -5.12
N ILE A 329 -4.46 -0.77 -4.47
CA ILE A 329 -3.85 -1.45 -3.33
C ILE A 329 -3.54 -0.44 -2.23
N ILE A 330 -3.74 -0.85 -0.99
CA ILE A 330 -3.39 -0.05 0.18
C ILE A 330 -3.04 -0.96 1.36
N PHE A 331 -1.98 -0.60 2.10
CA PHE A 331 -1.61 -1.28 3.34
C PHE A 331 -2.39 -0.76 4.54
N ASP A 332 -2.67 -1.66 5.51
CA ASP A 332 -3.06 -1.25 6.86
C ASP A 332 -1.84 -0.69 7.59
N PRO A 333 -1.81 0.59 7.95
CA PRO A 333 -0.64 1.19 8.60
C PRO A 333 -0.41 0.67 10.02
N ASN A 334 -1.38 -0.04 10.60
CA ASN A 334 -1.34 -0.53 11.98
C ASN A 334 -1.11 -2.04 12.09
N THR A 335 -1.12 -2.78 10.98
CA THR A 335 -0.94 -4.23 10.97
C THR A 335 0.12 -4.62 9.95
N ALA A 336 1.24 -5.14 10.45
CA ALA A 336 2.40 -5.44 9.63
C ALA A 336 2.07 -6.39 8.47
N GLY A 337 2.40 -5.97 7.26
CA GLY A 337 2.26 -6.74 6.03
C GLY A 337 0.83 -6.91 5.52
N ASP A 338 -0.20 -6.48 6.28
CA ASP A 338 -1.58 -6.59 5.81
C ASP A 338 -1.91 -5.49 4.80
N PHE A 339 -2.45 -5.89 3.66
CA PHE A 339 -2.93 -4.97 2.65
C PHE A 339 -4.23 -5.48 2.03
N ILE A 340 -5.01 -4.56 1.51
CA ILE A 340 -6.17 -4.90 0.72
C ILE A 340 -5.95 -4.51 -0.73
N ALA A 341 -6.31 -5.43 -1.63
CA ALA A 341 -6.54 -5.15 -3.04
C ALA A 341 -8.05 -4.94 -3.25
N PHE A 342 -8.42 -3.92 -3.99
CA PHE A 342 -9.81 -3.62 -4.29
C PHE A 342 -10.00 -3.40 -5.78
N TYR A 343 -11.11 -3.88 -6.32
CA TYR A 343 -11.38 -3.82 -7.74
C TYR A 343 -12.87 -3.97 -8.04
N ARG A 344 -13.27 -3.65 -9.26
CA ARG A 344 -14.57 -4.01 -9.79
C ARG A 344 -14.50 -5.39 -10.43
N ASP A 345 -15.26 -6.34 -9.90
CA ASP A 345 -15.28 -7.71 -10.40
C ASP A 345 -16.28 -7.87 -11.56
N SER A 346 -15.76 -7.95 -12.78
CA SER A 346 -16.58 -8.11 -13.98
C SER A 346 -17.28 -9.46 -14.05
N ASN A 347 -16.73 -10.49 -13.38
CA ASN A 347 -17.33 -11.83 -13.32
C ASN A 347 -18.42 -11.93 -12.26
N ASN A 348 -18.45 -10.98 -11.32
CA ASN A 348 -19.47 -10.87 -10.27
C ASN A 348 -20.37 -9.64 -10.50
N SER A 349 -21.05 -9.57 -11.64
CA SER A 349 -22.02 -8.53 -11.97
C SER A 349 -21.45 -7.09 -11.83
N ASN A 350 -20.15 -6.91 -11.98
CA ASN A 350 -19.43 -5.65 -11.77
C ASN A 350 -19.50 -5.12 -10.33
N TYR A 351 -19.63 -5.97 -9.33
CA TYR A 351 -19.58 -5.53 -7.92
C TYR A 351 -18.17 -5.12 -7.53
N GLY A 352 -18.08 -4.12 -6.63
CA GLY A 352 -16.86 -3.79 -5.94
C GLY A 352 -16.44 -4.94 -5.02
N THR A 353 -15.23 -5.42 -5.18
CA THR A 353 -14.64 -6.53 -4.42
C THR A 353 -13.40 -6.04 -3.68
N VAL A 354 -13.23 -6.52 -2.45
CA VAL A 354 -12.06 -6.25 -1.62
C VAL A 354 -11.49 -7.60 -1.17
N VAL A 355 -10.18 -7.78 -1.37
CA VAL A 355 -9.45 -8.98 -0.96
C VAL A 355 -8.36 -8.59 0.03
N LEU A 356 -8.38 -9.22 1.20
CA LEU A 356 -7.30 -9.11 2.18
C LEU A 356 -6.16 -10.01 1.76
N ASN A 357 -4.98 -9.44 1.70
CA ASN A 357 -3.74 -10.14 1.45
C ASN A 357 -2.77 -9.83 2.59
N ARG A 358 -1.84 -10.72 2.80
CA ARG A 358 -0.76 -10.52 3.76
C ARG A 358 0.57 -10.80 3.08
N LEU A 359 1.47 -9.81 3.10
CA LEU A 359 2.85 -10.15 2.84
C LEU A 359 3.24 -11.14 3.93
N SER A 360 3.61 -12.37 3.54
CA SER A 360 4.34 -13.20 4.45
C SER A 360 5.61 -12.42 4.79
N THR A 361 5.57 -11.69 5.87
CA THR A 361 6.81 -11.36 6.53
C THR A 361 7.45 -12.71 6.79
N PRO A 362 8.72 -12.95 6.43
CA PRO A 362 9.46 -13.85 7.24
C PRO A 362 9.16 -13.34 8.64
N ILE A 363 8.56 -14.17 9.47
CA ILE A 363 8.42 -13.84 10.87
C ILE A 363 9.87 -13.62 11.27
N VAL A 364 10.29 -12.34 11.33
CA VAL A 364 11.37 -11.97 12.21
C VAL A 364 10.71 -12.20 13.56
N VAL A 365 10.71 -13.44 13.96
CA VAL A 365 10.55 -13.75 15.35
C VAL A 365 11.69 -12.94 15.94
N SER A 366 11.37 -11.81 16.59
CA SER A 366 12.29 -11.23 17.55
C SER A 366 12.36 -12.32 18.60
N THR A 367 13.27 -13.24 18.34
CA THR A 367 13.40 -14.42 19.16
C THR A 367 13.98 -13.89 20.45
N ASN A 368 13.24 -14.04 21.53
CA ASN A 368 13.84 -14.10 22.85
C ASN A 368 14.64 -15.43 22.99
N LEU A 369 15.04 -16.02 21.85
CA LEU A 369 15.81 -17.24 21.77
C LEU A 369 17.18 -17.00 22.38
N THR A 370 17.48 -17.77 23.40
CA THR A 370 18.77 -17.82 24.07
C THR A 370 19.19 -19.28 24.20
N ALA A 371 20.45 -19.55 24.46
CA ALA A 371 20.92 -20.92 24.75
C ALA A 371 20.11 -21.57 25.87
N ASP A 372 19.64 -20.78 26.84
CA ASP A 372 18.89 -21.29 28.02
C ASP A 372 17.44 -21.68 27.69
N ASN A 373 16.82 -21.09 26.62
CA ASN A 373 15.44 -21.37 26.28
C ASN A 373 15.26 -22.17 24.97
N PHE A 374 16.34 -22.54 24.30
CA PHE A 374 16.30 -23.45 23.16
C PHE A 374 16.02 -24.88 23.63
N ILE A 375 14.82 -25.36 23.35
CA ILE A 375 14.39 -26.71 23.80
C ILE A 375 14.46 -27.76 22.69
N GLY A 376 14.56 -27.37 21.44
CA GLY A 376 14.56 -28.29 20.29
C GLY A 376 14.03 -27.69 19.01
N MET A 377 13.83 -28.53 18.01
CA MET A 377 13.34 -28.16 16.68
C MET A 377 12.04 -28.89 16.36
N SER A 378 11.16 -28.26 15.59
CA SER A 378 9.96 -28.94 15.09
C SER A 378 10.32 -30.09 14.16
N SER A 379 9.58 -31.20 14.22
CA SER A 379 9.81 -32.37 13.37
C SER A 379 9.33 -32.19 11.93
N SER A 380 8.50 -31.16 11.65
CA SER A 380 8.03 -30.80 10.30
C SER A 380 7.52 -29.35 10.29
N THR A 381 7.08 -28.89 9.13
CA THR A 381 6.32 -27.64 9.01
C THR A 381 4.89 -27.85 9.50
N TYR A 382 4.40 -26.96 10.36
CA TYR A 382 3.04 -26.97 10.90
C TYR A 382 2.32 -25.69 10.51
N ALA A 383 1.01 -25.79 10.31
CA ALA A 383 0.17 -24.60 10.12
C ALA A 383 -0.07 -23.90 11.46
N ASP A 384 -0.55 -22.67 11.38
CA ASP A 384 -0.92 -21.90 12.57
C ASP A 384 -2.01 -22.63 13.38
N ALA A 385 -1.84 -22.64 14.72
CA ALA A 385 -2.69 -23.35 15.67
C ALA A 385 -2.68 -24.89 15.59
N GLU A 386 -1.78 -25.51 14.82
CA GLU A 386 -1.57 -26.96 14.86
C GLU A 386 -0.65 -27.39 16.02
N SER A 387 -0.88 -28.59 16.54
CA SER A 387 -0.01 -29.19 17.55
C SER A 387 1.30 -29.65 16.91
N ALA A 388 2.41 -29.00 17.23
CA ALA A 388 3.73 -29.34 16.70
C ALA A 388 4.42 -30.43 17.53
N THR A 389 5.05 -31.40 16.86
CA THR A 389 5.97 -32.33 17.49
C THR A 389 7.36 -31.69 17.53
N ILE A 390 7.95 -31.59 18.71
CA ILE A 390 9.29 -31.01 18.91
C ILE A 390 10.29 -32.15 19.19
N VAL A 391 11.38 -32.16 18.43
CA VAL A 391 12.56 -32.98 18.70
C VAL A 391 13.40 -32.24 19.73
N LEU A 392 13.48 -32.77 20.91
CA LEU A 392 14.23 -32.15 22.03
C LEU A 392 15.74 -32.33 21.90
N ALA A 393 16.51 -31.58 22.67
CA ALA A 393 17.95 -31.74 22.80
C ALA A 393 18.32 -33.20 23.14
N GLY A 394 19.34 -33.74 22.47
CA GLY A 394 19.71 -35.17 22.51
C GLY A 394 18.98 -36.03 21.45
N GLY A 395 17.93 -35.52 20.80
CA GLY A 395 17.25 -36.18 19.70
C GLY A 395 17.89 -35.87 18.34
N VAL A 396 17.44 -36.58 17.30
CA VAL A 396 17.87 -36.37 15.91
C VAL A 396 16.73 -35.73 15.13
N SER A 397 17.01 -34.57 14.53
CA SER A 397 16.10 -33.92 13.57
C SER A 397 16.49 -34.39 12.16
N ASP A 398 15.65 -35.24 11.55
CA ASP A 398 15.95 -35.92 10.26
C ASP A 398 15.45 -35.21 9.02
N ASN A 399 14.71 -34.12 9.16
CA ASN A 399 14.06 -33.41 8.04
C ASN A 399 14.80 -32.13 7.60
N GLN A 400 16.09 -32.06 7.86
CA GLN A 400 16.93 -30.94 7.44
C GLN A 400 17.37 -31.11 5.99
N THR A 401 17.86 -30.05 5.36
CA THR A 401 18.39 -30.09 3.99
C THR A 401 19.70 -29.30 3.91
N GLY A 402 20.62 -29.77 3.07
CA GLY A 402 21.85 -29.03 2.76
C GLY A 402 22.88 -28.99 3.91
N LEU A 403 22.80 -29.88 4.88
CA LEU A 403 23.75 -29.91 5.98
C LEU A 403 25.10 -30.47 5.51
N THR A 404 26.19 -29.92 6.07
CA THR A 404 27.55 -30.45 5.93
C THR A 404 27.85 -31.37 7.09
N THR A 405 27.99 -32.66 6.83
CA THR A 405 28.26 -33.67 7.87
C THR A 405 29.46 -33.31 8.74
N ASN A 406 29.34 -33.52 10.02
CA ASN A 406 30.30 -33.18 11.08
C ASN A 406 30.45 -31.67 11.38
N SER A 407 29.71 -30.78 10.75
CA SER A 407 29.69 -29.36 11.10
C SER A 407 28.73 -29.08 12.23
N THR A 408 29.08 -28.14 13.08
CA THR A 408 28.18 -27.56 14.10
C THR A 408 27.30 -26.52 13.40
N TYR A 409 26.04 -26.49 13.80
CA TYR A 409 25.03 -25.52 13.31
C TYR A 409 24.46 -24.72 14.48
N TYR A 410 24.18 -23.45 14.18
CA TYR A 410 23.56 -22.48 15.07
C TYR A 410 22.20 -22.12 14.53
N VAL A 411 21.23 -21.85 15.42
CA VAL A 411 19.95 -21.23 15.05
C VAL A 411 20.18 -19.74 14.98
N LEU A 412 19.92 -19.16 13.80
CA LEU A 412 20.00 -17.71 13.59
C LEU A 412 18.73 -17.01 14.06
N GLU A 413 18.79 -15.69 14.16
CA GLU A 413 17.69 -14.82 14.57
C GLU A 413 16.43 -15.00 13.71
N ASP A 414 16.56 -15.41 12.46
CA ASP A 414 15.46 -15.71 11.53
C ASP A 414 14.94 -17.17 11.63
N GLY A 415 15.46 -17.97 12.55
CA GLY A 415 15.11 -19.37 12.74
C GLY A 415 15.79 -20.33 11.77
N THR A 416 16.64 -19.87 10.87
CA THR A 416 17.39 -20.72 9.94
C THR A 416 18.64 -21.32 10.60
N LEU A 417 19.22 -22.35 9.96
CA LEU A 417 20.47 -22.98 10.42
C LEU A 417 21.67 -22.45 9.64
N SER A 418 22.76 -22.14 10.37
CA SER A 418 24.03 -21.70 9.80
C SER A 418 25.20 -22.35 10.51
N THR A 419 26.32 -22.56 9.80
CA THR A 419 27.59 -23.00 10.42
C THR A 419 28.35 -21.83 11.08
N THR A 420 27.86 -20.61 10.91
CA THR A 420 28.39 -19.40 11.56
C THR A 420 27.32 -18.86 12.52
N ALA A 421 27.67 -18.70 13.78
CA ALA A 421 26.78 -18.09 14.78
C ALA A 421 26.54 -16.62 14.47
N ASP A 422 25.33 -16.14 14.77
CA ASP A 422 24.99 -14.70 14.83
C ASP A 422 25.17 -14.14 16.25
N ALA A 423 24.56 -13.00 16.53
CA ALA A 423 24.63 -12.36 17.84
C ALA A 423 23.96 -13.18 18.96
N LEU A 424 23.03 -14.09 18.63
CA LEU A 424 22.34 -14.94 19.60
C LEU A 424 23.25 -16.08 20.10
N ASN A 425 24.14 -16.58 19.24
CA ASN A 425 25.09 -17.66 19.52
C ASN A 425 24.41 -18.92 20.11
N VAL A 426 23.25 -19.29 19.57
CA VAL A 426 22.50 -20.48 20.04
C VAL A 426 22.89 -21.69 19.20
N GLU A 427 23.64 -22.63 19.78
CA GLU A 427 24.00 -23.89 19.13
C GLU A 427 22.77 -24.80 18.98
N ALA A 428 22.44 -25.16 17.72
CA ALA A 428 21.38 -26.11 17.42
C ALA A 428 21.86 -27.57 17.61
N GLY A 429 23.06 -27.85 17.15
CA GLY A 429 23.61 -29.21 17.19
C GLY A 429 24.65 -29.49 16.12
N ARG A 430 24.95 -30.77 15.91
CA ARG A 430 25.95 -31.25 14.94
C ARG A 430 25.30 -32.09 13.84
N ALA A 431 25.61 -31.80 12.61
CA ALA A 431 25.12 -32.58 11.47
C ALA A 431 25.77 -33.97 11.47
N ILE A 432 24.94 -35.02 11.46
CA ILE A 432 25.36 -36.41 11.37
C ILE A 432 25.18 -36.96 9.94
N SER A 433 24.41 -36.30 9.11
CA SER A 433 24.28 -36.52 7.67
C SER A 433 23.95 -35.22 6.96
N SER A 434 23.73 -35.25 5.64
CA SER A 434 23.25 -34.09 4.87
C SER A 434 21.80 -33.67 5.19
N THR A 435 21.05 -34.50 5.91
CA THR A 435 19.64 -34.29 6.24
C THR A 435 19.34 -34.45 7.74
N SER A 436 20.31 -34.87 8.56
CA SER A 436 20.08 -35.18 9.97
C SER A 436 21.00 -34.37 10.88
N LEU A 437 20.41 -33.70 11.85
CA LEU A 437 21.09 -32.92 12.88
C LEU A 437 20.85 -33.54 14.25
N LEU A 438 21.95 -33.92 14.94
CA LEU A 438 21.90 -34.32 16.35
C LEU A 438 21.83 -33.02 17.17
N LEU A 439 20.70 -32.79 17.84
CA LEU A 439 20.48 -31.58 18.63
C LEU A 439 21.31 -31.69 19.93
N THR A 440 22.10 -30.63 20.17
CA THR A 440 22.85 -30.47 21.40
C THR A 440 22.22 -29.38 22.24
N SER A 441 22.09 -29.53 23.54
CA SER A 441 21.93 -28.39 24.43
C SER A 441 23.33 -27.95 24.83
N GLU A 442 23.68 -26.68 24.73
CA GLU A 442 24.72 -26.17 25.60
C GLU A 442 24.24 -26.43 27.02
N ALA A 443 24.98 -27.25 27.77
CA ALA A 443 24.73 -27.39 29.17
C ALA A 443 24.96 -26.01 29.81
N GLY A 444 23.90 -25.27 30.06
CA GLY A 444 23.94 -24.13 30.97
C GLY A 444 24.65 -24.57 32.20
N ALA A 445 25.55 -23.74 32.73
CA ALA A 445 26.46 -23.97 33.82
C ALA A 445 25.97 -25.03 34.82
N ALA A 446 26.81 -26.06 35.03
CA ALA A 446 26.75 -27.15 35.99
C ALA A 446 25.37 -27.34 36.67
N GLY A 447 24.59 -28.29 36.16
CA GLY A 447 23.32 -28.66 36.75
C GLY A 447 23.46 -28.95 38.23
N VAL A 448 22.66 -28.28 38.99
CA VAL A 448 22.27 -28.75 40.33
C VAL A 448 21.57 -30.09 40.15
N ASP A 449 22.04 -31.10 40.87
CA ASP A 449 21.62 -32.49 40.85
C ASP A 449 20.16 -32.73 40.44
N GLY A 450 19.95 -33.58 39.43
CA GLY A 450 18.68 -34.03 38.95
C GLY A 450 17.76 -34.63 40.00
N ARG A 451 16.97 -33.79 40.62
CA ARG A 451 15.93 -34.23 41.57
C ARG A 451 14.64 -33.42 41.57
N ASP A 452 14.41 -32.53 40.67
CA ASP A 452 13.09 -31.92 40.59
C ASP A 452 12.44 -32.26 39.26
N GLY A 453 11.49 -33.18 39.35
CA GLY A 453 10.65 -33.61 38.25
C GLY A 453 9.90 -32.44 37.64
N ILE A 454 9.85 -32.40 36.33
CA ILE A 454 9.07 -31.47 35.52
C ILE A 454 7.62 -31.53 36.00
N GLN A 455 7.17 -30.48 36.67
CA GLN A 455 5.72 -30.21 36.80
C GLN A 455 5.25 -29.62 35.49
N GLY A 456 4.47 -30.41 34.73
CA GLY A 456 3.79 -29.92 33.52
C GLY A 456 2.85 -28.78 33.89
N VAL A 457 3.03 -27.67 33.23
CA VAL A 457 2.04 -26.60 33.21
C VAL A 457 1.02 -26.98 32.17
N GLN A 458 -0.26 -27.11 32.61
CA GLN A 458 -1.43 -27.31 31.78
C GLN A 458 -1.76 -26.05 30.97
#